data_787aa5d5b5113ae9c2814973acb40e37
#
_entry.id   787aa5d5b5113ae9c2814973acb40e37
#
_cell.length_a   1.000
_cell.length_b   1.000
_cell.length_c   1.000
_cell.angle_alpha   90.00
_cell.angle_beta   90.00
_cell.angle_gamma   90.00
#
_symmetry.space_group_name_H-M   'P 1'
#
loop_
_entity.id
_entity.type
_entity.pdbx_description
1 polymer ?
#
loop_
_entity_poly.entity_id
_entity_poly.type
_entity_poly.pdbx_seq_one_letter_code
_entity_poly.pdbx_strand_id
1 'polypeptide(L)'
;MASLAIKNLFHEKVRLVVTLTGIVFSVILTAVQLGIFQGFIAASTDIVGKSNADLWIVSQNVTHVEQGVEFSESNLYKILEIEGIEQAEKQIVSLGAQMKKSDGSDEGITLVGSDLDGGMCGAWNIVEGDLSDLKKPDAIFVDLLYAESKLGITKIGQVVELNKRRARVVGFTKGIRIFTSQPAVFTSFKNAQSFLNMREDETLYIVIKAAAGKNLDELKNEINAKLQNVEVLTRSELVYRQGIYWVIGTGAGITVLVAAALAIIVGIVIVAQTIYSATVDHIREYGTLKAMGATNFYLYRIIITQALVSGLIAFVIGISVSLVISRISLEGTLAIIVNWQLVLALFVLTILMCCGSSVVAIRKATTIDPAMVFKG
;
A
#
# COMPACT_ATOMS: atom_id res chain seq x y z
N MET A 1 -37.44 11.24 19.72
CA MET A 1 -37.06 12.16 18.63
C MET A 1 -36.23 11.53 17.55
N ALA A 2 -35.19 10.77 17.86
CA ALA A 2 -34.49 9.93 16.85
C ALA A 2 -35.43 8.97 16.10
N SER A 3 -36.52 8.52 16.74
CA SER A 3 -37.53 7.65 16.16
C SER A 3 -38.25 8.24 14.94
N LEU A 4 -38.48 9.56 14.86
CA LEU A 4 -39.15 10.19 13.71
C LEU A 4 -38.23 10.24 12.49
N ALA A 5 -36.98 10.67 12.68
CA ALA A 5 -35.98 10.72 11.62
C ALA A 5 -35.75 9.34 11.02
N ILE A 6 -35.64 8.31 11.86
CA ILE A 6 -35.45 6.93 11.44
C ILE A 6 -36.71 6.37 10.77
N LYS A 7 -37.91 6.62 11.30
CA LYS A 7 -39.18 6.18 10.70
C LYS A 7 -39.37 6.79 9.29
N ASN A 8 -39.13 8.08 9.13
CA ASN A 8 -39.21 8.72 7.82
C ASN A 8 -38.20 8.13 6.83
N LEU A 9 -36.97 7.89 7.29
CA LEU A 9 -35.93 7.32 6.45
C LEU A 9 -36.30 5.93 5.89
N PHE A 10 -36.92 5.07 6.71
CA PHE A 10 -37.30 3.71 6.31
C PHE A 10 -38.68 3.62 5.66
N HIS A 11 -39.50 4.67 5.72
CA HIS A 11 -40.83 4.68 5.12
C HIS A 11 -40.74 4.73 3.59
N GLU A 12 -39.82 5.52 3.03
CA GLU A 12 -39.61 5.67 1.59
C GLU A 12 -38.45 4.81 1.08
N LYS A 13 -38.69 3.51 0.92
CA LYS A 13 -37.66 2.51 0.57
C LYS A 13 -36.86 2.84 -0.71
N VAL A 14 -37.52 3.33 -1.75
CA VAL A 14 -36.85 3.65 -3.04
C VAL A 14 -35.86 4.79 -2.83
N ARG A 15 -36.25 5.83 -2.13
CA ARG A 15 -35.41 6.97 -1.85
C ARG A 15 -34.22 6.62 -0.95
N LEU A 16 -34.47 5.79 0.09
CA LEU A 16 -33.42 5.26 0.94
C LEU A 16 -32.37 4.49 0.11
N VAL A 17 -32.83 3.61 -0.79
CA VAL A 17 -31.92 2.84 -1.66
C VAL A 17 -31.08 3.77 -2.53
N VAL A 18 -31.67 4.77 -3.17
CA VAL A 18 -30.94 5.75 -4.00
C VAL A 18 -29.89 6.50 -3.15
N THR A 19 -30.28 6.97 -1.96
CA THR A 19 -29.36 7.67 -1.05
C THR A 19 -28.21 6.77 -0.60
N LEU A 20 -28.52 5.55 -0.18
CA LEU A 20 -27.48 4.59 0.23
C LEU A 20 -26.55 4.24 -0.93
N THR A 21 -27.10 4.01 -2.14
CA THR A 21 -26.27 3.68 -3.32
C THR A 21 -25.23 4.75 -3.60
N GLY A 22 -25.59 6.03 -3.55
CA GLY A 22 -24.65 7.14 -3.78
C GLY A 22 -23.53 7.17 -2.73
N ILE A 23 -23.88 7.02 -1.44
CA ILE A 23 -22.89 7.04 -0.36
C ILE A 23 -22.02 5.76 -0.41
N VAL A 24 -22.60 4.58 -0.62
CA VAL A 24 -21.89 3.30 -0.76
C VAL A 24 -20.88 3.39 -1.90
N PHE A 25 -21.30 3.88 -3.07
CA PHE A 25 -20.41 4.06 -4.21
C PHE A 25 -19.23 4.98 -3.88
N SER A 26 -19.50 6.10 -3.21
CA SER A 26 -18.45 7.02 -2.75
C SER A 26 -17.45 6.36 -1.82
N VAL A 27 -17.93 5.57 -0.84
CA VAL A 27 -17.07 4.83 0.10
C VAL A 27 -16.22 3.80 -0.65
N ILE A 28 -16.81 3.01 -1.55
CA ILE A 28 -16.07 2.00 -2.32
C ILE A 28 -15.01 2.69 -3.21
N LEU A 29 -15.38 3.72 -3.95
CA LEU A 29 -14.46 4.43 -4.83
C LEU A 29 -13.26 4.97 -4.06
N THR A 30 -13.51 5.64 -2.93
CA THR A 30 -12.43 6.21 -2.11
C THR A 30 -11.58 5.11 -1.46
N ALA A 31 -12.21 4.05 -0.95
CA ALA A 31 -11.51 2.92 -0.34
C ALA A 31 -10.59 2.21 -1.34
N VAL A 32 -11.07 1.96 -2.55
CA VAL A 32 -10.30 1.30 -3.61
C VAL A 32 -9.12 2.18 -4.04
N GLN A 33 -9.32 3.48 -4.26
CA GLN A 33 -8.24 4.37 -4.68
C GLN A 33 -7.17 4.56 -3.60
N LEU A 34 -7.57 4.74 -2.35
CA LEU A 34 -6.60 4.82 -1.24
C LEU A 34 -5.94 3.45 -1.00
N GLY A 35 -6.67 2.35 -1.19
CA GLY A 35 -6.12 1.00 -1.11
C GLY A 35 -5.08 0.70 -2.21
N ILE A 36 -5.30 1.18 -3.44
CA ILE A 36 -4.32 1.13 -4.54
C ILE A 36 -3.07 1.94 -4.15
N PHE A 37 -3.25 3.14 -3.61
CA PHE A 37 -2.11 3.96 -3.17
C PHE A 37 -1.29 3.26 -2.07
N GLN A 38 -1.95 2.63 -1.09
CA GLN A 38 -1.23 1.85 -0.07
C GLN A 38 -0.52 0.63 -0.67
N GLY A 39 -1.16 -0.08 -1.61
CA GLY A 39 -0.53 -1.18 -2.35
C GLY A 39 0.69 -0.75 -3.14
N PHE A 40 0.63 0.43 -3.76
CA PHE A 40 1.76 1.05 -4.44
C PHE A 40 2.94 1.32 -3.50
N ILE A 41 2.68 1.94 -2.35
CA ILE A 41 3.73 2.21 -1.34
C ILE A 41 4.35 0.90 -0.85
N ALA A 42 3.53 -0.09 -0.51
CA ALA A 42 4.02 -1.40 -0.06
C ALA A 42 4.91 -2.05 -1.13
N ALA A 43 4.44 -2.15 -2.37
CA ALA A 43 5.20 -2.72 -3.48
C ALA A 43 6.52 -1.99 -3.76
N SER A 44 6.57 -0.69 -3.43
CA SER A 44 7.77 0.14 -3.61
C SER A 44 8.78 0.01 -2.47
N THR A 45 8.37 -0.44 -1.27
CA THR A 45 9.21 -0.37 -0.07
C THR A 45 9.39 -1.69 0.67
N ASP A 46 8.64 -2.75 0.30
CA ASP A 46 8.61 -4.00 1.07
C ASP A 46 9.96 -4.72 1.13
N ILE A 47 10.81 -4.63 0.11
CA ILE A 47 12.15 -5.26 0.14
C ILE A 47 12.94 -4.78 1.35
N VAL A 48 12.94 -3.47 1.61
CA VAL A 48 13.60 -2.87 2.78
C VAL A 48 12.76 -3.05 4.04
N GLY A 49 11.47 -2.78 3.93
CA GLY A 49 10.53 -2.79 5.06
C GLY A 49 10.35 -4.15 5.72
N LYS A 50 10.48 -5.25 4.96
CA LYS A 50 10.39 -6.63 5.43
C LYS A 50 11.70 -7.18 5.98
N SER A 51 12.82 -6.46 5.79
CA SER A 51 14.09 -6.86 6.39
C SER A 51 14.05 -6.76 7.91
N ASN A 52 14.80 -7.62 8.59
CA ASN A 52 15.02 -7.56 10.04
C ASN A 52 16.25 -6.70 10.40
N ALA A 53 16.79 -5.96 9.44
CA ALA A 53 17.92 -5.07 9.65
C ALA A 53 17.48 -3.76 10.33
N ASP A 54 18.33 -3.19 11.16
CA ASP A 54 18.13 -1.88 11.79
C ASP A 54 18.77 -0.77 10.97
N LEU A 55 19.96 -1.05 10.40
CA LEU A 55 20.70 -0.12 9.54
C LEU A 55 21.01 -0.76 8.18
N TRP A 56 21.07 0.09 7.17
CA TRP A 56 21.47 -0.23 5.81
C TRP A 56 22.64 0.65 5.40
N ILE A 57 23.70 0.05 4.89
CA ILE A 57 24.81 0.75 4.26
C ILE A 57 24.62 0.70 2.77
N VAL A 58 24.56 1.85 2.17
CA VAL A 58 24.35 2.06 0.74
C VAL A 58 25.48 2.91 0.17
N SER A 59 25.76 2.84 -1.12
CA SER A 59 26.66 3.80 -1.77
C SER A 59 26.07 5.21 -1.69
N GLN A 60 26.95 6.23 -1.71
CA GLN A 60 26.49 7.61 -1.72
C GLN A 60 25.55 7.89 -2.89
N ASN A 61 24.53 8.72 -2.63
CA ASN A 61 23.52 9.15 -3.62
C ASN A 61 22.56 8.05 -4.11
N VAL A 62 22.52 6.89 -3.47
CA VAL A 62 21.47 5.87 -3.77
C VAL A 62 20.12 6.39 -3.32
N THR A 63 19.17 6.43 -4.26
CA THR A 63 17.80 6.91 -4.04
C THR A 63 16.82 5.78 -3.77
N HIS A 64 17.07 4.59 -4.31
CA HIS A 64 16.23 3.39 -4.18
C HIS A 64 17.10 2.12 -4.30
N VAL A 65 16.69 1.07 -3.62
CA VAL A 65 17.52 -0.14 -3.50
C VAL A 65 17.58 -1.02 -4.75
N GLU A 66 16.75 -0.77 -5.73
CA GLU A 66 16.77 -1.55 -6.97
C GLU A 66 17.89 -1.11 -7.93
N GLN A 67 18.55 0.02 -7.64
CA GLN A 67 19.66 0.56 -8.42
C GLN A 67 20.85 0.91 -7.51
N GLY A 68 21.40 -0.12 -6.85
CA GLY A 68 22.58 0.00 -6.02
C GLY A 68 23.85 0.22 -6.86
N VAL A 69 24.82 0.86 -6.25
CA VAL A 69 26.19 0.99 -6.78
C VAL A 69 27.12 0.09 -5.97
N GLU A 70 27.95 -0.65 -6.66
CA GLU A 70 28.87 -1.61 -6.08
C GLU A 70 29.93 -0.93 -5.21
N PHE A 71 30.24 -1.54 -4.07
CA PHE A 71 31.36 -1.14 -3.20
C PHE A 71 32.03 -2.38 -2.59
N SER A 72 33.21 -2.17 -2.01
CA SER A 72 34.02 -3.29 -1.51
C SER A 72 33.38 -4.03 -0.35
N GLU A 73 33.32 -5.35 -0.45
CA GLU A 73 32.92 -6.26 0.60
C GLU A 73 33.78 -6.12 1.87
N SER A 74 35.02 -5.65 1.76
CA SER A 74 35.93 -5.45 2.90
C SER A 74 35.36 -4.50 3.97
N ASN A 75 34.41 -3.66 3.62
CA ASN A 75 33.68 -2.81 4.56
C ASN A 75 32.91 -3.61 5.61
N LEU A 76 32.44 -4.82 5.29
CA LEU A 76 31.79 -5.72 6.24
C LEU A 76 32.67 -6.02 7.44
N TYR A 77 33.96 -6.32 7.20
CA TYR A 77 34.89 -6.66 8.28
C TYR A 77 35.19 -5.46 9.17
N LYS A 78 35.32 -4.24 8.59
CA LYS A 78 35.50 -3.01 9.37
C LYS A 78 34.29 -2.68 10.24
N ILE A 79 33.08 -3.06 9.79
CA ILE A 79 31.83 -2.86 10.50
C ILE A 79 31.76 -3.83 11.69
N LEU A 80 32.10 -5.08 11.49
CA LEU A 80 32.05 -6.11 12.54
C LEU A 80 33.03 -5.85 13.71
N GLU A 81 34.01 -4.93 13.53
CA GLU A 81 34.90 -4.45 14.60
C GLU A 81 34.26 -3.38 15.49
N ILE A 82 33.08 -2.86 15.13
CA ILE A 82 32.41 -1.78 15.86
C ILE A 82 31.60 -2.37 17.01
N GLU A 83 31.85 -1.84 18.22
CA GLU A 83 31.09 -2.27 19.40
C GLU A 83 29.60 -1.89 19.30
N GLY A 84 28.72 -2.86 19.49
CA GLY A 84 27.27 -2.65 19.41
C GLY A 84 26.65 -3.12 18.12
N ILE A 85 27.43 -3.75 17.23
CA ILE A 85 26.89 -4.51 16.11
C ILE A 85 26.73 -5.95 16.52
N GLU A 86 25.50 -6.44 16.48
CA GLU A 86 25.18 -7.85 16.75
C GLU A 86 25.48 -8.72 15.53
N GLN A 87 25.11 -8.22 14.34
CA GLN A 87 25.24 -8.94 13.09
C GLN A 87 25.34 -7.98 11.91
N ALA A 88 26.09 -8.37 10.90
CA ALA A 88 26.16 -7.67 9.61
C ALA A 88 26.17 -8.67 8.46
N GLU A 89 25.39 -8.43 7.42
CA GLU A 89 25.23 -9.29 6.24
C GLU A 89 25.30 -8.50 4.94
N LYS A 90 25.69 -9.19 3.90
CA LYS A 90 25.71 -8.63 2.53
C LYS A 90 24.36 -8.84 1.85
N GLN A 91 23.97 -7.87 1.05
CA GLN A 91 22.70 -7.89 0.33
C GLN A 91 22.88 -7.35 -1.09
N ILE A 92 22.23 -8.00 -2.04
CA ILE A 92 22.10 -7.54 -3.41
C ILE A 92 20.62 -7.36 -3.72
N VAL A 93 20.26 -6.21 -4.27
CA VAL A 93 18.96 -5.96 -4.90
C VAL A 93 19.24 -5.28 -6.22
N SER A 94 18.87 -5.91 -7.32
CA SER A 94 19.16 -5.40 -8.67
C SER A 94 17.94 -5.48 -9.56
N LEU A 95 17.58 -4.36 -10.14
CA LEU A 95 16.61 -4.24 -11.20
C LEU A 95 17.32 -4.43 -12.55
N GLY A 96 16.76 -5.25 -13.44
CA GLY A 96 17.31 -5.38 -14.80
C GLY A 96 18.06 -6.68 -15.07
N ALA A 97 18.07 -7.62 -14.14
CA ALA A 97 18.38 -8.99 -14.49
C ALA A 97 17.29 -9.52 -15.44
N GLN A 98 17.68 -10.39 -16.37
CA GLN A 98 16.78 -10.92 -17.39
C GLN A 98 16.65 -12.43 -17.28
N MET A 99 15.42 -12.90 -17.28
CA MET A 99 15.12 -14.34 -17.33
C MET A 99 14.53 -14.70 -18.70
N LYS A 100 15.11 -15.71 -19.33
CA LYS A 100 14.63 -16.20 -20.60
C LYS A 100 13.45 -17.13 -20.41
N LYS A 101 12.35 -16.81 -21.08
CA LYS A 101 11.12 -17.61 -21.07
C LYS A 101 11.22 -18.80 -22.02
N SER A 102 10.29 -19.75 -21.87
CA SER A 102 10.21 -20.93 -22.74
C SER A 102 9.94 -20.60 -24.22
N ASP A 103 9.36 -19.44 -24.52
CA ASP A 103 9.11 -18.94 -25.86
C ASP A 103 10.34 -18.24 -26.49
N GLY A 104 11.45 -18.16 -25.74
CA GLY A 104 12.69 -17.51 -26.14
C GLY A 104 12.74 -16.00 -25.91
N SER A 105 11.66 -15.37 -25.45
CA SER A 105 11.67 -13.95 -25.07
C SER A 105 12.28 -13.72 -23.68
N ASP A 106 12.83 -12.54 -23.46
CA ASP A 106 13.41 -12.15 -22.18
C ASP A 106 12.36 -11.39 -21.33
N GLU A 107 12.28 -11.70 -20.04
CA GLU A 107 11.48 -11.00 -19.06
C GLU A 107 12.40 -10.35 -18.01
N GLY A 108 12.22 -9.05 -17.77
CA GLY A 108 12.95 -8.35 -16.71
C GLY A 108 12.51 -8.82 -15.34
N ILE A 109 13.47 -9.07 -14.47
CA ILE A 109 13.21 -9.48 -13.08
C ILE A 109 13.95 -8.58 -12.09
N THR A 110 13.48 -8.53 -10.87
CA THR A 110 14.23 -7.97 -9.74
C THR A 110 14.89 -9.11 -8.98
N LEU A 111 16.22 -9.16 -9.04
CA LEU A 111 17.01 -10.17 -8.36
C LEU A 111 17.34 -9.71 -6.94
N VAL A 112 17.04 -10.55 -5.96
CA VAL A 112 17.33 -10.33 -4.54
C VAL A 112 18.24 -11.44 -4.07
N GLY A 113 19.50 -11.09 -3.78
CA GLY A 113 20.52 -12.01 -3.27
C GLY A 113 20.88 -11.67 -1.84
N SER A 114 20.69 -12.64 -0.92
CA SER A 114 20.87 -12.42 0.51
C SER A 114 21.85 -13.40 1.11
N ASP A 115 22.55 -12.99 2.15
CA ASP A 115 23.22 -13.94 3.02
C ASP A 115 22.15 -14.75 3.79
N LEU A 116 22.22 -16.06 3.68
CA LEU A 116 21.18 -16.95 4.23
C LEU A 116 21.50 -17.46 5.64
N ASP A 117 22.69 -17.17 6.15
CA ASP A 117 23.13 -17.71 7.45
C ASP A 117 22.60 -16.87 8.62
N GLY A 118 22.45 -15.57 8.42
CA GLY A 118 21.98 -14.68 9.48
C GLY A 118 20.48 -14.32 9.39
N GLY A 119 19.86 -14.42 8.23
CA GLY A 119 18.42 -14.31 8.07
C GLY A 119 17.85 -12.89 8.23
N MET A 120 18.68 -11.83 8.10
CA MET A 120 18.17 -10.46 8.17
C MET A 120 17.36 -10.07 6.95
N CYS A 121 17.75 -10.57 5.79
CA CYS A 121 17.08 -10.36 4.51
C CYS A 121 16.84 -11.71 3.83
N GLY A 122 16.01 -11.74 2.81
CA GLY A 122 15.77 -12.95 2.02
C GLY A 122 14.32 -13.07 1.57
N ALA A 123 13.97 -14.26 1.09
CA ALA A 123 12.61 -14.57 0.67
C ALA A 123 11.66 -14.64 1.88
N TRP A 124 10.50 -14.03 1.73
CA TRP A 124 9.40 -14.14 2.71
C TRP A 124 8.17 -14.77 2.06
N ASN A 125 7.16 -15.13 2.84
CA ASN A 125 5.94 -15.80 2.34
C ASN A 125 6.25 -17.04 1.49
N ILE A 126 7.22 -17.86 1.92
CA ILE A 126 7.58 -19.12 1.26
C ILE A 126 6.40 -20.08 1.40
N VAL A 127 5.95 -20.66 0.29
CA VAL A 127 4.83 -21.63 0.24
C VAL A 127 5.29 -23.03 -0.16
N GLU A 128 6.42 -23.12 -0.86
CA GLU A 128 7.00 -24.41 -1.28
C GLU A 128 8.52 -24.29 -1.35
N GLY A 129 9.25 -25.31 -0.92
CA GLY A 129 10.72 -25.30 -0.82
C GLY A 129 11.22 -24.88 0.54
N ASP A 130 12.53 -25.06 0.79
CA ASP A 130 13.21 -24.65 2.03
C ASP A 130 14.23 -23.56 1.70
N LEU A 131 14.31 -22.52 2.58
CA LEU A 131 15.24 -21.41 2.40
C LEU A 131 16.70 -21.89 2.28
N SER A 132 17.06 -22.98 2.96
CA SER A 132 18.39 -23.59 2.87
C SER A 132 18.71 -24.13 1.47
N ASP A 133 17.69 -24.44 0.66
CA ASP A 133 17.90 -24.90 -0.71
C ASP A 133 18.50 -23.80 -1.62
N LEU A 134 18.34 -22.53 -1.27
CA LEU A 134 18.97 -21.41 -1.97
C LEU A 134 20.51 -21.38 -1.82
N LYS A 135 21.07 -22.11 -0.84
CA LYS A 135 22.53 -22.29 -0.72
C LYS A 135 23.13 -23.15 -1.84
N LYS A 136 22.29 -23.96 -2.52
CA LYS A 136 22.74 -24.77 -3.66
C LYS A 136 23.17 -23.87 -4.83
N PRO A 137 24.16 -24.27 -5.60
CA PRO A 137 24.53 -23.53 -6.82
C PRO A 137 23.33 -23.36 -7.75
N ASP A 138 23.24 -22.19 -8.37
CA ASP A 138 22.20 -21.80 -9.35
C ASP A 138 20.76 -21.85 -8.83
N ALA A 139 20.54 -21.99 -7.52
CA ALA A 139 19.22 -22.11 -6.91
C ALA A 139 18.50 -20.76 -6.85
N ILE A 140 17.22 -20.75 -7.20
CA ILE A 140 16.35 -19.57 -7.13
C ILE A 140 14.99 -19.92 -6.57
N PHE A 141 14.35 -18.94 -5.86
CA PHE A 141 12.92 -18.90 -5.58
C PHE A 141 12.24 -17.87 -6.48
N VAL A 142 11.01 -18.18 -6.87
CA VAL A 142 10.17 -17.32 -7.72
C VAL A 142 8.81 -17.14 -7.08
N ASP A 143 8.20 -15.96 -7.25
CA ASP A 143 6.86 -15.74 -6.74
C ASP A 143 5.79 -16.33 -7.66
N LEU A 144 4.86 -17.12 -7.08
CA LEU A 144 3.77 -17.78 -7.81
C LEU A 144 2.88 -16.82 -8.59
N LEU A 145 2.80 -15.55 -8.17
CA LEU A 145 2.03 -14.53 -8.87
C LEU A 145 2.49 -14.33 -10.32
N TYR A 146 3.78 -14.57 -10.57
CA TYR A 146 4.41 -14.32 -11.85
C TYR A 146 4.99 -15.59 -12.50
N ALA A 147 5.13 -16.67 -11.73
CA ALA A 147 5.83 -17.87 -12.15
C ALA A 147 5.30 -18.42 -13.48
N GLU A 148 4.01 -18.71 -13.57
CA GLU A 148 3.42 -19.25 -14.81
C GLU A 148 3.17 -18.16 -15.84
N SER A 149 2.54 -17.05 -15.44
CA SER A 149 2.04 -16.02 -16.35
C SER A 149 3.15 -15.23 -17.07
N LYS A 150 4.24 -14.92 -16.35
CA LYS A 150 5.33 -14.11 -16.88
C LYS A 150 6.60 -14.91 -17.19
N LEU A 151 6.92 -15.92 -16.39
CA LEU A 151 8.19 -16.62 -16.48
C LEU A 151 8.07 -18.02 -17.14
N GLY A 152 6.85 -18.55 -17.29
CA GLY A 152 6.62 -19.90 -17.83
C GLY A 152 7.14 -21.00 -16.90
N ILE A 153 7.19 -20.74 -15.58
CA ILE A 153 7.66 -21.67 -14.56
C ILE A 153 6.44 -22.30 -13.87
N THR A 154 6.38 -23.63 -13.92
CA THR A 154 5.22 -24.39 -13.40
C THR A 154 5.56 -25.36 -12.28
N LYS A 155 6.83 -25.69 -12.05
CA LYS A 155 7.22 -26.69 -11.04
C LYS A 155 8.63 -26.47 -10.49
N ILE A 156 8.84 -26.93 -9.28
CA ILE A 156 10.17 -27.06 -8.67
C ILE A 156 11.03 -28.00 -9.53
N GLY A 157 12.33 -27.70 -9.58
CA GLY A 157 13.33 -28.41 -10.36
C GLY A 157 13.45 -27.93 -11.81
N GLN A 158 12.53 -27.09 -12.29
CA GLN A 158 12.61 -26.49 -13.63
C GLN A 158 13.89 -25.66 -13.74
N VAL A 159 14.57 -25.80 -14.89
CA VAL A 159 15.79 -25.05 -15.21
C VAL A 159 15.43 -23.96 -16.20
N VAL A 160 15.89 -22.75 -15.90
CA VAL A 160 15.69 -21.54 -16.72
C VAL A 160 17.04 -20.87 -16.97
N GLU A 161 17.07 -19.91 -17.87
CA GLU A 161 18.25 -19.08 -18.13
C GLU A 161 18.04 -17.71 -17.47
N LEU A 162 18.96 -17.30 -16.60
CA LEU A 162 18.99 -16.01 -15.94
C LEU A 162 20.31 -15.31 -16.27
N ASN A 163 20.26 -14.16 -16.96
CA ASN A 163 21.44 -13.45 -17.45
C ASN A 163 22.44 -14.36 -18.18
N LYS A 164 21.95 -15.22 -19.09
CA LYS A 164 22.74 -16.21 -19.84
C LYS A 164 23.40 -17.29 -18.98
N ARG A 165 23.01 -17.41 -17.71
CA ARG A 165 23.45 -18.48 -16.82
C ARG A 165 22.28 -19.39 -16.47
N ARG A 166 22.61 -20.64 -16.21
CA ARG A 166 21.63 -21.62 -15.75
C ARG A 166 21.12 -21.21 -14.35
N ALA A 167 19.81 -21.26 -14.14
CA ALA A 167 19.17 -21.15 -12.83
C ALA A 167 18.18 -22.30 -12.63
N ARG A 168 18.07 -22.81 -11.40
CA ARG A 168 17.16 -23.89 -11.02
C ARG A 168 16.17 -23.41 -10.00
N VAL A 169 14.90 -23.55 -10.29
CA VAL A 169 13.82 -23.25 -9.34
C VAL A 169 13.79 -24.29 -8.23
N VAL A 170 13.97 -23.88 -6.98
CA VAL A 170 14.00 -24.78 -5.81
C VAL A 170 12.85 -24.49 -4.84
N GLY A 171 12.06 -23.43 -5.07
CA GLY A 171 10.92 -23.11 -4.26
C GLY A 171 10.11 -21.94 -4.80
N PHE A 172 8.99 -21.70 -4.13
CA PHE A 172 8.05 -20.63 -4.48
C PHE A 172 7.71 -19.77 -3.27
N THR A 173 7.61 -18.47 -3.52
CA THR A 173 6.98 -17.49 -2.63
C THR A 173 5.58 -17.13 -3.14
N LYS A 174 4.78 -16.42 -2.36
CA LYS A 174 3.44 -15.99 -2.78
C LYS A 174 3.14 -14.56 -2.39
N GLY A 175 2.78 -13.77 -3.39
CA GLY A 175 2.21 -12.44 -3.20
C GLY A 175 3.25 -11.33 -3.01
N ILE A 176 4.50 -11.57 -3.40
CA ILE A 176 5.55 -10.55 -3.39
C ILE A 176 5.43 -9.72 -4.66
N ARG A 177 5.23 -8.42 -4.47
CA ARG A 177 5.05 -7.45 -5.55
C ARG A 177 6.13 -6.40 -5.49
N ILE A 178 6.63 -6.05 -6.66
CA ILE A 178 7.54 -4.92 -6.84
C ILE A 178 6.82 -3.91 -7.72
N PHE A 179 6.98 -2.63 -7.42
CA PHE A 179 6.27 -1.55 -8.11
C PHE A 179 6.40 -1.62 -9.64
N THR A 180 7.57 -1.94 -10.16
CA THR A 180 7.81 -2.11 -11.60
C THR A 180 7.03 -3.27 -12.23
N SER A 181 6.27 -4.01 -11.44
CA SER A 181 5.56 -5.24 -11.84
C SER A 181 6.49 -6.33 -12.37
N GLN A 182 7.79 -6.23 -12.10
CA GLN A 182 8.74 -7.27 -12.40
C GLN A 182 8.66 -8.40 -11.37
N PRO A 183 8.81 -9.66 -11.78
CA PRO A 183 8.90 -10.77 -10.85
C PRO A 183 10.06 -10.62 -9.89
N ALA A 184 9.82 -10.80 -8.59
CA ALA A 184 10.87 -10.95 -7.60
C ALA A 184 11.47 -12.36 -7.71
N VAL A 185 12.79 -12.44 -7.79
CA VAL A 185 13.55 -13.69 -7.80
C VAL A 185 14.56 -13.65 -6.67
N PHE A 186 14.48 -14.61 -5.76
CA PHE A 186 15.35 -14.68 -4.59
C PHE A 186 16.41 -15.77 -4.78
N THR A 187 17.60 -15.49 -4.27
CA THR A 187 18.73 -16.43 -4.32
C THR A 187 19.71 -16.15 -3.19
N SER A 188 20.76 -16.98 -3.06
CA SER A 188 21.85 -16.66 -2.16
C SER A 188 22.70 -15.50 -2.68
N PHE A 189 23.42 -14.81 -1.80
CA PHE A 189 24.31 -13.71 -2.16
C PHE A 189 25.33 -14.13 -3.25
N LYS A 190 25.97 -15.29 -3.10
CA LYS A 190 26.96 -15.82 -4.07
C LYS A 190 26.34 -16.12 -5.43
N ASN A 191 25.15 -16.71 -5.45
CA ASN A 191 24.44 -16.95 -6.71
C ASN A 191 24.09 -15.63 -7.41
N ALA A 192 23.63 -14.62 -6.64
CA ALA A 192 23.31 -13.29 -7.18
C ALA A 192 24.53 -12.61 -7.79
N GLN A 193 25.70 -12.61 -7.09
CA GLN A 193 26.96 -12.11 -7.67
C GLN A 193 27.28 -12.81 -9.00
N SER A 194 27.13 -14.14 -9.04
CA SER A 194 27.35 -14.92 -10.26
C SER A 194 26.37 -14.52 -11.38
N PHE A 195 25.07 -14.41 -11.09
CA PHE A 195 24.07 -14.04 -12.09
C PHE A 195 24.24 -12.62 -12.63
N LEU A 196 24.69 -11.68 -11.79
CA LEU A 196 24.95 -10.30 -12.20
C LEU A 196 26.35 -10.08 -12.77
N ASN A 197 27.20 -11.11 -12.78
CA ASN A 197 28.60 -11.02 -13.17
C ASN A 197 29.38 -9.97 -12.38
N MET A 198 29.03 -9.80 -11.10
CA MET A 198 29.74 -8.96 -10.13
C MET A 198 31.07 -9.59 -9.73
N ARG A 199 32.01 -8.76 -9.29
CA ARG A 199 33.26 -9.26 -8.72
C ARG A 199 33.02 -9.91 -7.36
N GLU A 200 33.84 -10.88 -6.99
CA GLU A 200 33.68 -11.61 -5.72
C GLU A 200 33.93 -10.72 -4.47
N ASP A 201 34.63 -9.60 -4.64
CA ASP A 201 34.97 -8.65 -3.58
C ASP A 201 33.98 -7.46 -3.50
N GLU A 202 32.85 -7.50 -4.19
CA GLU A 202 31.87 -6.43 -4.29
C GLU A 202 30.50 -6.82 -3.71
N THR A 203 29.85 -5.83 -3.14
CA THR A 203 28.43 -5.91 -2.68
C THR A 203 27.68 -4.64 -3.07
N LEU A 204 26.35 -4.69 -3.08
CA LEU A 204 25.52 -3.49 -3.29
C LEU A 204 25.10 -2.86 -1.95
N TYR A 205 24.87 -3.71 -0.94
CA TYR A 205 24.43 -3.28 0.39
C TYR A 205 25.06 -4.12 1.48
N ILE A 206 25.25 -3.50 2.64
CA ILE A 206 25.50 -4.23 3.90
C ILE A 206 24.35 -3.86 4.84
N VAL A 207 23.74 -4.86 5.42
CA VAL A 207 22.64 -4.72 6.38
C VAL A 207 23.14 -5.09 7.77
N ILE A 208 22.68 -4.37 8.78
CA ILE A 208 23.20 -4.48 10.14
C ILE A 208 22.06 -4.65 11.12
N LYS A 209 22.26 -5.55 12.07
CA LYS A 209 21.48 -5.66 13.30
C LYS A 209 22.27 -5.04 14.43
N ALA A 210 21.69 -4.08 15.11
CA ALA A 210 22.30 -3.47 16.29
C ALA A 210 22.03 -4.33 17.53
N ALA A 211 23.00 -4.34 18.44
CA ALA A 211 22.81 -5.01 19.74
C ALA A 211 21.71 -4.31 20.55
N ALA A 212 21.00 -5.07 21.35
CA ALA A 212 19.88 -4.57 22.13
C ALA A 212 20.24 -3.35 23.00
N GLY A 213 19.44 -2.29 22.90
CA GLY A 213 19.62 -1.08 23.71
C GLY A 213 20.66 -0.08 23.19
N LYS A 214 21.34 -0.34 22.07
CA LYS A 214 22.24 0.65 21.44
C LYS A 214 21.47 1.73 20.71
N ASN A 215 22.03 2.95 20.74
CA ASN A 215 21.48 4.10 20.01
C ASN A 215 21.88 3.99 18.53
N LEU A 216 20.90 3.91 17.64
CA LEU A 216 21.14 3.78 16.19
C LEU A 216 21.82 5.00 15.59
N ASP A 217 21.55 6.22 16.10
CA ASP A 217 22.16 7.44 15.57
C ASP A 217 23.65 7.52 15.91
N GLU A 218 24.03 7.10 17.12
CA GLU A 218 25.44 7.02 17.53
C GLU A 218 26.18 6.00 16.67
N LEU A 219 25.60 4.80 16.51
CA LEU A 219 26.18 3.72 15.72
C LEU A 219 26.34 4.14 14.24
N LYS A 220 25.32 4.81 13.67
CA LYS A 220 25.34 5.37 12.33
C LYS A 220 26.49 6.36 12.14
N ASN A 221 26.71 7.25 13.11
CA ASN A 221 27.80 8.25 13.06
C ASN A 221 29.17 7.56 13.14
N GLU A 222 29.32 6.56 14.00
CA GLU A 222 30.58 5.80 14.13
C GLU A 222 30.91 5.04 12.84
N ILE A 223 29.91 4.39 12.20
CA ILE A 223 30.11 3.68 10.94
C ILE A 223 30.49 4.66 9.82
N ASN A 224 29.80 5.80 9.73
CA ASN A 224 30.10 6.83 8.72
C ASN A 224 31.50 7.42 8.90
N ALA A 225 32.03 7.49 10.12
CA ALA A 225 33.39 7.96 10.37
C ALA A 225 34.47 6.96 9.91
N LYS A 226 34.17 5.66 9.91
CA LYS A 226 35.09 4.60 9.51
C LYS A 226 35.06 4.27 8.02
N LEU A 227 33.94 4.51 7.35
CA LEU A 227 33.74 4.13 5.96
C LEU A 227 33.72 5.36 5.04
N GLN A 228 34.25 5.21 3.83
CA GLN A 228 34.25 6.24 2.80
C GLN A 228 33.34 5.86 1.64
N ASN A 229 32.76 6.85 0.97
CA ASN A 229 31.91 6.67 -0.22
C ASN A 229 30.63 5.85 0.02
N VAL A 230 30.21 5.70 1.25
CA VAL A 230 28.95 5.06 1.64
C VAL A 230 28.13 5.98 2.55
N GLU A 231 26.87 5.69 2.67
CA GLU A 231 25.94 6.35 3.57
C GLU A 231 25.25 5.28 4.42
N VAL A 232 25.08 5.56 5.70
CA VAL A 232 24.38 4.67 6.63
C VAL A 232 23.02 5.26 6.90
N LEU A 233 21.98 4.45 6.68
CA LEU A 233 20.60 4.81 6.87
C LEU A 233 19.92 3.83 7.80
N THR A 234 19.03 4.31 8.64
CA THR A 234 18.09 3.42 9.32
C THR A 234 17.13 2.80 8.31
N ARG A 235 16.56 1.65 8.64
CA ARG A 235 15.52 1.02 7.82
C ARG A 235 14.38 2.00 7.50
N SER A 236 13.93 2.78 8.47
CA SER A 236 12.86 3.76 8.30
C SER A 236 13.25 4.93 7.38
N GLU A 237 14.49 5.43 7.48
CA GLU A 237 14.99 6.47 6.57
C GLU A 237 15.07 5.98 5.13
N LEU A 238 15.54 4.74 4.93
CA LEU A 238 15.66 4.17 3.58
C LEU A 238 14.28 3.88 2.98
N VAL A 239 13.34 3.32 3.76
CA VAL A 239 11.93 3.14 3.35
C VAL A 239 11.30 4.48 2.95
N TYR A 240 11.51 5.53 3.74
CA TYR A 240 10.99 6.86 3.45
C TYR A 240 11.62 7.44 2.18
N ARG A 241 12.95 7.37 2.03
CA ARG A 241 13.69 7.83 0.83
C ARG A 241 13.19 7.12 -0.43
N GLN A 242 13.07 5.81 -0.38
CA GLN A 242 12.57 4.98 -1.48
C GLN A 242 11.12 5.31 -1.82
N GLY A 243 10.26 5.47 -0.81
CA GLY A 243 8.87 5.90 -1.00
C GLY A 243 8.77 7.24 -1.71
N ILE A 244 9.55 8.25 -1.29
CA ILE A 244 9.61 9.57 -1.95
C ILE A 244 10.08 9.44 -3.39
N TYR A 245 11.14 8.66 -3.64
CA TYR A 245 11.63 8.45 -5.00
C TYR A 245 10.54 7.89 -5.92
N TRP A 246 9.85 6.83 -5.50
CA TRP A 246 8.81 6.21 -6.31
C TRP A 246 7.54 7.06 -6.43
N VAL A 247 7.15 7.80 -5.37
CA VAL A 247 5.95 8.67 -5.41
C VAL A 247 6.22 9.94 -6.19
N ILE A 248 7.30 10.65 -5.91
CA ILE A 248 7.58 11.99 -6.44
C ILE A 248 8.59 11.93 -7.57
N GLY A 249 9.71 11.24 -7.37
CA GLY A 249 10.84 11.22 -8.32
C GLY A 249 10.47 10.63 -9.68
N THR A 250 9.67 9.56 -9.72
CA THR A 250 9.20 8.95 -10.97
C THR A 250 7.89 9.56 -11.49
N GLY A 251 7.16 10.30 -10.64
CA GLY A 251 5.82 10.79 -10.94
C GLY A 251 4.72 9.73 -10.92
N ALA A 252 5.06 8.44 -10.85
CA ALA A 252 4.07 7.36 -10.87
C ALA A 252 3.15 7.40 -9.64
N GLY A 253 3.71 7.60 -8.45
CA GLY A 253 2.91 7.74 -7.24
C GLY A 253 2.06 9.00 -7.22
N ILE A 254 2.51 10.08 -7.85
CA ILE A 254 1.72 11.32 -7.97
C ILE A 254 0.44 11.03 -8.75
N THR A 255 0.48 10.26 -9.84
CA THR A 255 -0.73 9.95 -10.62
C THR A 255 -1.75 9.17 -9.79
N VAL A 256 -1.30 8.20 -8.99
CA VAL A 256 -2.15 7.43 -8.08
C VAL A 256 -2.70 8.33 -6.96
N LEU A 257 -1.89 9.22 -6.40
CA LEU A 257 -2.31 10.17 -5.38
C LEU A 257 -3.35 11.16 -5.89
N VAL A 258 -3.16 11.69 -7.11
CA VAL A 258 -4.15 12.57 -7.76
C VAL A 258 -5.46 11.83 -7.99
N ALA A 259 -5.41 10.58 -8.45
CA ALA A 259 -6.61 9.76 -8.63
C ALA A 259 -7.35 9.53 -7.29
N ALA A 260 -6.62 9.29 -6.20
CA ALA A 260 -7.20 9.16 -4.86
C ALA A 260 -7.82 10.48 -4.37
N ALA A 261 -7.17 11.63 -4.60
CA ALA A 261 -7.71 12.94 -4.27
C ALA A 261 -8.99 13.24 -5.07
N LEU A 262 -9.01 12.94 -6.37
CA LEU A 262 -10.19 13.08 -7.20
C LEU A 262 -11.34 12.18 -6.73
N ALA A 263 -11.05 10.95 -6.31
CA ALA A 263 -12.05 10.04 -5.74
C ALA A 263 -12.71 10.62 -4.48
N ILE A 264 -11.93 11.26 -3.61
CA ILE A 264 -12.45 11.95 -2.41
C ILE A 264 -13.35 13.13 -2.83
N ILE A 265 -12.91 13.96 -3.78
CA ILE A 265 -13.69 15.11 -4.26
C ILE A 265 -15.01 14.64 -4.88
N VAL A 266 -14.96 13.66 -5.78
CA VAL A 266 -16.15 13.06 -6.39
C VAL A 266 -17.07 12.46 -5.32
N GLY A 267 -16.49 11.77 -4.33
CA GLY A 267 -17.22 11.24 -3.20
C GLY A 267 -17.97 12.32 -2.41
N ILE A 268 -17.30 13.43 -2.09
CA ILE A 268 -17.92 14.58 -1.41
C ILE A 268 -19.09 15.12 -2.23
N VAL A 269 -18.91 15.30 -3.54
CA VAL A 269 -19.95 15.81 -4.44
C VAL A 269 -21.16 14.88 -4.49
N ILE A 270 -20.92 13.57 -4.64
CA ILE A 270 -22.00 12.56 -4.68
C ILE A 270 -22.79 12.56 -3.36
N VAL A 271 -22.09 12.53 -2.21
CA VAL A 271 -22.73 12.55 -0.90
C VAL A 271 -23.52 13.85 -0.70
N ALA A 272 -22.92 15.00 -1.05
CA ALA A 272 -23.59 16.30 -0.96
C ALA A 272 -24.87 16.34 -1.81
N GLN A 273 -24.78 15.94 -3.07
CA GLN A 273 -25.93 15.91 -3.99
C GLN A 273 -27.03 14.97 -3.49
N THR A 274 -26.65 13.80 -2.98
CA THR A 274 -27.60 12.79 -2.50
C THR A 274 -28.34 13.26 -1.27
N ILE A 275 -27.63 13.83 -0.27
CA ILE A 275 -28.25 14.36 0.95
C ILE A 275 -29.11 15.60 0.64
N TYR A 276 -28.63 16.48 -0.28
CA TYR A 276 -29.38 17.63 -0.73
C TYR A 276 -30.70 17.22 -1.39
N SER A 277 -30.66 16.27 -2.33
CA SER A 277 -31.84 15.75 -3.04
C SER A 277 -32.83 15.15 -2.04
N ALA A 278 -32.37 14.28 -1.13
CA ALA A 278 -33.22 13.70 -0.09
C ALA A 278 -33.87 14.76 0.80
N THR A 279 -33.16 15.86 1.12
CA THR A 279 -33.71 16.96 1.92
C THR A 279 -34.75 17.77 1.15
N VAL A 280 -34.52 18.06 -0.13
CA VAL A 280 -35.45 18.79 -1.01
C VAL A 280 -36.73 18.00 -1.21
N ASP A 281 -36.65 16.70 -1.33
CA ASP A 281 -37.82 15.82 -1.48
C ASP A 281 -38.74 15.85 -0.25
N HIS A 282 -38.20 16.05 0.96
CA HIS A 282 -38.94 16.19 2.20
C HIS A 282 -39.29 17.66 2.57
N ILE A 283 -39.12 18.59 1.62
CA ILE A 283 -39.20 20.02 1.87
C ILE A 283 -40.60 20.44 2.41
N ARG A 284 -41.66 19.80 1.86
CA ARG A 284 -43.06 20.06 2.31
C ARG A 284 -43.29 19.60 3.73
N GLU A 285 -42.73 18.46 4.13
CA GLU A 285 -42.82 17.95 5.51
C GLU A 285 -42.13 18.89 6.50
N TYR A 286 -40.92 19.37 6.13
CA TYR A 286 -40.19 20.36 6.94
C TYR A 286 -40.95 21.68 7.03
N GLY A 287 -41.61 22.14 5.96
CA GLY A 287 -42.46 23.31 5.93
C GLY A 287 -43.66 23.17 6.88
N THR A 288 -44.32 22.00 6.88
CA THR A 288 -45.43 21.69 7.77
C THR A 288 -45.00 21.68 9.24
N LEU A 289 -43.85 21.05 9.56
CA LEU A 289 -43.26 21.06 10.89
C LEU A 289 -42.98 22.49 11.38
N LYS A 290 -42.44 23.34 10.47
CA LYS A 290 -42.16 24.75 10.78
C LYS A 290 -43.43 25.55 11.01
N ALA A 291 -44.50 25.30 10.24
CA ALA A 291 -45.82 25.91 10.44
C ALA A 291 -46.45 25.50 11.78
N MET A 292 -46.15 24.28 12.26
CA MET A 292 -46.56 23.80 13.60
C MET A 292 -45.66 24.33 14.75
N GLY A 293 -44.70 25.22 14.48
CA GLY A 293 -43.84 25.84 15.48
C GLY A 293 -42.51 25.14 15.75
N ALA A 294 -42.07 24.20 14.87
CA ALA A 294 -40.76 23.57 15.02
C ALA A 294 -39.63 24.58 14.80
N THR A 295 -38.65 24.60 15.69
CA THR A 295 -37.47 25.47 15.61
C THR A 295 -36.51 24.98 14.51
N ASN A 296 -35.70 25.88 13.95
CA ASN A 296 -34.67 25.52 12.97
C ASN A 296 -33.70 24.48 13.53
N PHE A 297 -33.39 24.55 14.85
CA PHE A 297 -32.52 23.56 15.52
C PHE A 297 -33.12 22.16 15.51
N TYR A 298 -34.44 22.04 15.58
CA TYR A 298 -35.13 20.75 15.47
C TYR A 298 -34.98 20.16 14.09
N LEU A 299 -35.11 20.95 13.02
CA LEU A 299 -34.90 20.52 11.64
C LEU A 299 -33.43 20.10 11.39
N TYR A 300 -32.49 20.88 11.92
CA TYR A 300 -31.05 20.52 11.84
C TYR A 300 -30.78 19.13 12.41
N ARG A 301 -31.33 18.86 13.60
CA ARG A 301 -31.16 17.59 14.28
C ARG A 301 -31.74 16.42 13.46
N ILE A 302 -32.89 16.60 12.83
CA ILE A 302 -33.51 15.58 11.98
C ILE A 302 -32.59 15.27 10.78
N ILE A 303 -32.21 16.29 10.02
CA ILE A 303 -31.40 16.14 8.79
C ILE A 303 -30.03 15.51 9.10
N ILE A 304 -29.35 16.00 10.14
CA ILE A 304 -28.05 15.44 10.56
C ILE A 304 -28.21 13.98 11.01
N THR A 305 -29.27 13.66 11.77
CA THR A 305 -29.51 12.27 12.22
C THR A 305 -29.77 11.35 11.03
N GLN A 306 -30.56 11.78 10.04
CA GLN A 306 -30.79 11.00 8.81
C GLN A 306 -29.51 10.80 8.03
N ALA A 307 -28.69 11.84 7.87
CA ALA A 307 -27.41 11.76 7.17
C ALA A 307 -26.42 10.83 7.89
N LEU A 308 -26.35 10.88 9.22
CA LEU A 308 -25.47 10.00 10.00
C LEU A 308 -25.92 8.54 9.94
N VAL A 309 -27.23 8.26 10.06
CA VAL A 309 -27.76 6.90 9.97
C VAL A 309 -27.52 6.32 8.56
N SER A 310 -27.81 7.12 7.51
CA SER A 310 -27.55 6.70 6.13
C SER A 310 -26.05 6.50 5.89
N GLY A 311 -25.20 7.40 6.38
CA GLY A 311 -23.75 7.31 6.29
C GLY A 311 -23.20 6.07 7.00
N LEU A 312 -23.70 5.72 8.17
CA LEU A 312 -23.29 4.54 8.93
C LEU A 312 -23.65 3.24 8.19
N ILE A 313 -24.91 3.13 7.70
CA ILE A 313 -25.37 1.97 6.95
C ILE A 313 -24.56 1.82 5.66
N ALA A 314 -24.40 2.92 4.91
CA ALA A 314 -23.65 2.93 3.66
C ALA A 314 -22.16 2.63 3.88
N PHE A 315 -21.55 3.11 4.97
CA PHE A 315 -20.18 2.78 5.34
C PHE A 315 -20.00 1.29 5.58
N VAL A 316 -20.87 0.66 6.36
CA VAL A 316 -20.78 -0.79 6.64
C VAL A 316 -20.88 -1.60 5.36
N ILE A 317 -21.82 -1.26 4.46
CA ILE A 317 -21.96 -1.94 3.17
C ILE A 317 -20.74 -1.68 2.28
N GLY A 318 -20.35 -0.40 2.14
CA GLY A 318 -19.25 0.01 1.27
C GLY A 318 -17.90 -0.59 1.69
N ILE A 319 -17.59 -0.57 3.01
CA ILE A 319 -16.34 -1.17 3.49
C ILE A 319 -16.34 -2.70 3.36
N SER A 320 -17.48 -3.35 3.56
CA SER A 320 -17.59 -4.80 3.36
C SER A 320 -17.28 -5.20 1.92
N VAL A 321 -17.86 -4.47 0.95
CA VAL A 321 -17.56 -4.67 -0.48
C VAL A 321 -16.10 -4.38 -0.79
N SER A 322 -15.55 -3.29 -0.24
CA SER A 322 -14.15 -2.92 -0.45
C SER A 322 -13.17 -3.95 0.11
N LEU A 323 -13.49 -4.58 1.25
CA LEU A 323 -12.69 -5.68 1.81
C LEU A 323 -12.74 -6.93 0.93
N VAL A 324 -13.88 -7.23 0.32
CA VAL A 324 -13.99 -8.34 -0.65
C VAL A 324 -13.14 -8.03 -1.89
N ILE A 325 -13.24 -6.81 -2.44
CA ILE A 325 -12.41 -6.37 -3.57
C ILE A 325 -10.92 -6.46 -3.21
N SER A 326 -10.53 -5.98 -2.01
CA SER A 326 -9.17 -6.08 -1.51
C SER A 326 -8.68 -7.53 -1.50
N ARG A 327 -9.46 -8.47 -0.97
CA ARG A 327 -9.08 -9.89 -0.93
C ARG A 327 -8.90 -10.49 -2.33
N ILE A 328 -9.80 -10.21 -3.25
CA ILE A 328 -9.70 -10.67 -4.64
C ILE A 328 -8.46 -10.09 -5.32
N SER A 329 -8.15 -8.81 -5.07
CA SER A 329 -6.99 -8.14 -5.65
C SER A 329 -5.64 -8.74 -5.19
N LEU A 330 -5.61 -9.42 -4.03
CA LEU A 330 -4.39 -10.09 -3.53
C LEU A 330 -3.99 -11.31 -4.38
N GLU A 331 -4.83 -11.81 -5.25
CA GLU A 331 -4.49 -12.85 -6.24
C GLU A 331 -3.94 -12.25 -7.55
N GLY A 332 -4.10 -10.93 -7.75
CA GLY A 332 -3.62 -10.22 -8.92
C GLY A 332 -2.30 -9.47 -8.70
N THR A 333 -1.77 -8.90 -9.76
CA THR A 333 -0.51 -8.12 -9.73
C THR A 333 -0.67 -6.76 -9.04
N LEU A 334 -1.88 -6.21 -9.02
CA LEU A 334 -2.20 -4.96 -8.34
C LEU A 334 -2.85 -5.25 -6.99
N ALA A 335 -2.16 -4.97 -5.90
CA ALA A 335 -2.71 -5.11 -4.56
C ALA A 335 -3.51 -3.88 -4.14
N ILE A 336 -4.75 -4.10 -3.70
CA ILE A 336 -5.57 -3.09 -3.02
C ILE A 336 -5.49 -3.39 -1.52
N ILE A 337 -4.70 -2.62 -0.80
CA ILE A 337 -4.47 -2.86 0.64
C ILE A 337 -5.44 -2.01 1.45
N VAL A 338 -6.35 -2.67 2.16
CA VAL A 338 -7.28 -2.03 3.09
C VAL A 338 -6.97 -2.50 4.50
N ASN A 339 -6.10 -1.74 5.18
CA ASN A 339 -5.74 -2.00 6.58
C ASN A 339 -6.74 -1.33 7.54
N TRP A 340 -6.68 -1.67 8.83
CA TRP A 340 -7.60 -1.14 9.84
C TRP A 340 -7.49 0.39 10.01
N GLN A 341 -6.30 0.97 9.79
CA GLN A 341 -6.07 2.42 9.86
C GLN A 341 -6.81 3.13 8.73
N LEU A 342 -6.77 2.56 7.51
CA LEU A 342 -7.54 3.08 6.38
C LEU A 342 -9.05 2.96 6.62
N VAL A 343 -9.52 1.84 7.19
CA VAL A 343 -10.94 1.66 7.56
C VAL A 343 -11.37 2.75 8.53
N LEU A 344 -10.57 3.05 9.56
CA LEU A 344 -10.86 4.11 10.52
C LEU A 344 -10.86 5.49 9.85
N ALA A 345 -9.87 5.78 9.00
CA ALA A 345 -9.79 7.04 8.27
C ALA A 345 -11.01 7.23 7.34
N LEU A 346 -11.42 6.18 6.64
CA LEU A 346 -12.61 6.19 5.78
C LEU A 346 -13.90 6.37 6.59
N PHE A 347 -13.99 5.78 7.77
CA PHE A 347 -15.13 5.99 8.67
C PHE A 347 -15.24 7.47 9.05
N VAL A 348 -14.17 8.06 9.55
CA VAL A 348 -14.12 9.48 9.91
C VAL A 348 -14.44 10.36 8.70
N LEU A 349 -13.84 10.08 7.55
CA LEU A 349 -14.09 10.81 6.31
C LEU A 349 -15.57 10.74 5.91
N THR A 350 -16.18 9.55 5.93
CA THR A 350 -17.60 9.37 5.57
C THR A 350 -18.51 10.17 6.50
N ILE A 351 -18.25 10.16 7.81
CA ILE A 351 -19.01 10.96 8.77
C ILE A 351 -18.85 12.47 8.49
N LEU A 352 -17.62 12.92 8.22
CA LEU A 352 -17.36 14.33 7.87
C LEU A 352 -18.06 14.73 6.57
N MET A 353 -18.06 13.88 5.55
CA MET A 353 -18.76 14.11 4.28
C MET A 353 -20.28 14.21 4.51
N CYS A 354 -20.88 13.31 5.29
CA CYS A 354 -22.31 13.33 5.60
C CYS A 354 -22.70 14.56 6.41
N CYS A 355 -21.94 14.90 7.46
CA CYS A 355 -22.19 16.07 8.28
C CYS A 355 -22.01 17.38 7.48
N GLY A 356 -20.92 17.49 6.72
CA GLY A 356 -20.63 18.67 5.88
C GLY A 356 -21.71 18.89 4.81
N SER A 357 -22.13 17.82 4.16
CA SER A 357 -23.20 17.85 3.13
C SER A 357 -24.54 18.25 3.72
N SER A 358 -24.82 17.84 4.97
CA SER A 358 -26.05 18.23 5.68
C SER A 358 -26.16 19.75 5.88
N VAL A 359 -25.03 20.47 6.04
CA VAL A 359 -25.05 21.93 6.22
C VAL A 359 -25.62 22.64 5.00
N VAL A 360 -25.27 22.17 3.79
CA VAL A 360 -25.80 22.72 2.53
C VAL A 360 -27.30 22.45 2.43
N ALA A 361 -27.72 21.24 2.71
CA ALA A 361 -29.13 20.82 2.70
C ALA A 361 -29.97 21.61 3.73
N ILE A 362 -29.43 21.83 4.92
CA ILE A 362 -30.03 22.56 6.01
C ILE A 362 -30.34 24.04 5.62
N ARG A 363 -29.38 24.71 4.99
CA ARG A 363 -29.60 26.10 4.48
C ARG A 363 -30.83 26.16 3.60
N LYS A 364 -31.02 25.20 2.70
CA LYS A 364 -32.18 25.14 1.83
C LYS A 364 -33.49 24.92 2.63
N ALA A 365 -33.49 23.97 3.56
CA ALA A 365 -34.66 23.64 4.37
C ALA A 365 -35.11 24.79 5.30
N THR A 366 -34.19 25.62 5.78
CA THR A 366 -34.49 26.72 6.72
C THR A 366 -34.91 28.00 6.04
N THR A 367 -34.57 28.20 4.77
CA THR A 367 -35.00 29.38 3.95
C THR A 367 -36.44 29.25 3.41
N ILE A 368 -37.14 28.15 3.69
CA ILE A 368 -38.51 27.95 3.21
C ILE A 368 -39.48 28.85 3.97
N ASP A 369 -40.27 29.59 3.20
CA ASP A 369 -41.42 30.30 3.73
C ASP A 369 -42.56 29.29 4.03
N PRO A 370 -43.04 29.19 5.30
CA PRO A 370 -44.15 28.30 5.64
C PRO A 370 -45.40 28.54 4.78
N ALA A 371 -45.61 29.77 4.26
CA ALA A 371 -46.73 30.10 3.41
C ALA A 371 -46.70 29.40 2.04
N MET A 372 -45.51 28.96 1.56
CA MET A 372 -45.39 28.24 0.27
C MET A 372 -45.99 26.83 0.34
N VAL A 373 -46.11 26.24 1.49
CA VAL A 373 -46.68 24.89 1.67
C VAL A 373 -48.18 24.86 1.42
N PHE A 374 -48.84 26.00 1.62
CA PHE A 374 -50.32 26.17 1.47
C PHE A 374 -50.74 26.76 0.11
N LYS A 375 -49.81 27.08 -0.78
CA LYS A 375 -50.08 27.67 -2.09
C LYS A 375 -49.98 26.66 -3.27
N GLY A 376 -49.80 25.35 -3.00
CA GLY A 376 -49.69 24.35 -4.04
C GLY A 376 -50.69 23.22 -3.91
#